data_04f87295c750370c631f12f4c4131a5f
#
_entry.id   04f87295c750370c631f12f4c4131a5f
#
_cell.length_a   1.000
_cell.length_b   1.000
_cell.length_c   1.000
_cell.angle_alpha   90.00
_cell.angle_beta   90.00
_cell.angle_gamma   90.00
#
_symmetry.space_group_name_H-M   'P 1'
#
loop_
_entity.id
_entity.type
_entity.pdbx_description
1 polymer ?
#
loop_
_entity_poly.entity_id
_entity_poly.type
_entity_poly.pdbx_seq_one_letter_code
_entity_poly.pdbx_strand_id
1 'polypeptide(L)'
;MASIVQRGNRYNVVYLYDAEDGKRKQKWESFKTLAEAKRRKSEVEYRQQIGSMVVPTCKTLEDLLKEYVALYGKNTWSISMYSSTIALIENYITPFIGSMKLSDITARVLEKYYMQLMTTPAARKATDKKYAKKRDYVTAGTVKRIHNVLRSAFHQAVKWELMEKNPAIYA
;
A
#
# COMPACT_ATOMS: atom_id res chain seq x y z
N MET A 1 -10.15 -14.26 21.60
CA MET A 1 -11.60 -13.99 21.40
C MET A 1 -11.81 -12.52 21.08
N ALA A 2 -12.69 -12.22 20.14
CA ALA A 2 -13.07 -10.86 19.80
C ALA A 2 -14.42 -10.52 20.42
N SER A 3 -14.62 -9.28 20.87
CA SER A 3 -15.89 -8.81 21.44
C SER A 3 -16.41 -7.59 20.69
N ILE A 4 -17.74 -7.39 20.72
CA ILE A 4 -18.36 -6.18 20.16
C ILE A 4 -18.82 -5.33 21.34
N VAL A 5 -18.40 -4.06 21.35
CA VAL A 5 -18.77 -3.05 22.35
C VAL A 5 -19.45 -1.90 21.65
N GLN A 6 -20.67 -1.58 22.02
CA GLN A 6 -21.38 -0.39 21.53
C GLN A 6 -20.96 0.84 22.36
N ARG A 7 -20.56 1.91 21.67
CA ARG A 7 -20.30 3.21 22.27
C ARG A 7 -21.02 4.29 21.46
N GLY A 8 -22.05 4.87 22.05
CA GLY A 8 -22.90 5.82 21.35
C GLY A 8 -23.53 5.19 20.09
N ASN A 9 -23.36 5.83 18.96
CA ASN A 9 -23.93 5.40 17.66
C ASN A 9 -22.97 4.50 16.84
N ARG A 10 -21.92 3.92 17.47
CA ARG A 10 -20.93 3.07 16.80
C ARG A 10 -20.74 1.74 17.51
N TYR A 11 -20.43 0.73 16.71
CA TYR A 11 -20.11 -0.63 17.15
C TYR A 11 -18.60 -0.85 17.01
N ASN A 12 -17.95 -1.18 18.13
CA ASN A 12 -16.49 -1.40 18.15
C ASN A 12 -16.21 -2.89 18.30
N VAL A 13 -15.39 -3.44 17.40
CA VAL A 13 -14.82 -4.78 17.54
C VAL A 13 -13.51 -4.65 18.30
N VAL A 14 -13.39 -5.35 19.42
CA VAL A 14 -12.24 -5.31 20.31
C VAL A 14 -11.62 -6.70 20.36
N TYR A 15 -10.32 -6.79 20.10
CA TYR A 15 -9.60 -8.05 20.12
C TYR A 15 -8.12 -7.87 20.49
N LEU A 16 -7.53 -8.95 20.99
CA LEU A 16 -6.10 -9.03 21.28
C LEU A 16 -5.36 -9.61 20.07
N TYR A 17 -4.18 -9.10 19.79
CA TYR A 17 -3.27 -9.62 18.78
C TYR A 17 -1.84 -9.62 19.31
N ASP A 18 -1.03 -10.53 18.80
CA ASP A 18 0.39 -10.58 19.11
C ASP A 18 1.13 -9.61 18.17
N ALA A 19 1.80 -8.61 18.74
CA ALA A 19 2.58 -7.64 17.98
C ALA A 19 3.98 -8.20 17.68
N GLU A 20 4.70 -7.60 16.74
CA GLU A 20 6.05 -7.99 16.32
C GLU A 20 7.08 -8.00 17.48
N ASP A 21 6.82 -7.19 18.51
CA ASP A 21 7.61 -7.16 19.75
C ASP A 21 7.30 -8.31 20.74
N GLY A 22 6.50 -9.29 20.31
CA GLY A 22 6.06 -10.44 21.12
C GLY A 22 5.09 -10.11 22.23
N LYS A 23 4.62 -8.85 22.32
CA LYS A 23 3.64 -8.42 23.33
C LYS A 23 2.23 -8.48 22.79
N ARG A 24 1.30 -8.93 23.63
CA ARG A 24 -0.13 -8.86 23.33
C ARG A 24 -0.65 -7.43 23.43
N LYS A 25 -1.19 -6.94 22.33
CA LYS A 25 -1.81 -5.60 22.25
C LYS A 25 -3.30 -5.71 21.95
N GLN A 26 -4.06 -4.75 22.43
CA GLN A 26 -5.50 -4.64 22.17
C GLN A 26 -5.77 -3.70 21.02
N LYS A 27 -6.62 -4.11 20.07
CA LYS A 27 -7.06 -3.28 18.95
C LYS A 27 -8.54 -3.02 19.00
N TRP A 28 -8.92 -1.80 18.65
CA TRP A 28 -10.30 -1.32 18.56
C TRP A 28 -10.58 -0.90 17.13
N GLU A 29 -11.61 -1.47 16.51
CA GLU A 29 -12.07 -1.10 15.17
C GLU A 29 -13.52 -0.69 15.23
N SER A 30 -13.85 0.56 14.77
CA SER A 30 -15.18 1.15 14.86
C SER A 30 -15.95 1.02 13.54
N PHE A 31 -17.19 0.57 13.64
CA PHE A 31 -18.11 0.37 12.51
C PHE A 31 -19.40 1.17 12.71
N LYS A 32 -20.06 1.54 11.61
CA LYS A 32 -21.33 2.27 11.64
C LYS A 32 -22.51 1.33 11.92
N THR A 33 -22.43 0.09 11.49
CA THR A 33 -23.52 -0.89 11.62
C THR A 33 -23.11 -2.11 12.43
N LEU A 34 -24.07 -2.71 13.13
CA LEU A 34 -23.86 -3.95 13.88
C LEU A 34 -23.52 -5.12 12.93
N ALA A 35 -24.06 -5.13 11.72
CA ALA A 35 -23.79 -6.16 10.72
C ALA A 35 -22.32 -6.18 10.29
N GLU A 36 -21.72 -5.00 10.02
CA GLU A 36 -20.30 -4.86 9.72
C GLU A 36 -19.43 -5.32 10.90
N ALA A 37 -19.78 -4.90 12.12
CA ALA A 37 -19.06 -5.32 13.32
C ALA A 37 -19.11 -6.86 13.54
N LYS A 38 -20.26 -7.49 13.34
CA LYS A 38 -20.41 -8.95 13.43
C LYS A 38 -19.57 -9.68 12.36
N ARG A 39 -19.61 -9.20 11.12
CA ARG A 39 -18.80 -9.77 10.02
C ARG A 39 -17.31 -9.68 10.35
N ARG A 40 -16.86 -8.51 10.84
CA ARG A 40 -15.46 -8.30 11.22
C ARG A 40 -15.06 -9.18 12.42
N LYS A 41 -15.93 -9.30 13.41
CA LYS A 41 -15.69 -10.20 14.55
C LYS A 41 -15.44 -11.63 14.09
N SER A 42 -16.33 -12.19 13.24
CA SER A 42 -16.19 -13.56 12.72
C SER A 42 -14.90 -13.75 11.91
N GLU A 43 -14.52 -12.76 11.12
CA GLU A 43 -13.26 -12.78 10.38
C GLU A 43 -12.04 -12.81 11.31
N VAL A 44 -12.05 -11.97 12.35
CA VAL A 44 -10.99 -11.93 13.36
C VAL A 44 -10.87 -13.26 14.10
N GLU A 45 -12.00 -13.84 14.53
CA GLU A 45 -12.03 -15.12 15.24
C GLU A 45 -11.54 -16.26 14.35
N TYR A 46 -11.95 -16.29 13.08
CA TYR A 46 -11.46 -17.25 12.11
C TYR A 46 -9.93 -17.14 11.92
N ARG A 47 -9.40 -15.92 11.73
CA ARG A 47 -7.96 -15.71 11.58
C ARG A 47 -7.17 -16.06 12.84
N GLN A 48 -7.74 -15.83 14.03
CA GLN A 48 -7.14 -16.25 15.30
C GLN A 48 -7.08 -17.78 15.42
N GLN A 49 -8.11 -18.50 14.95
CA GLN A 49 -8.15 -19.95 14.97
C GLN A 49 -7.10 -20.60 14.07
N ILE A 50 -6.88 -20.03 12.88
CA ILE A 50 -5.88 -20.57 11.93
C ILE A 50 -4.46 -20.04 12.20
N GLY A 51 -4.25 -19.25 13.27
CA GLY A 51 -2.95 -18.72 13.65
C GLY A 51 -2.39 -17.65 12.69
N SER A 52 -3.18 -17.17 11.72
CA SER A 52 -2.76 -16.22 10.68
C SER A 52 -3.14 -14.77 11.01
N MET A 53 -3.28 -14.43 12.29
CA MET A 53 -3.66 -13.08 12.67
C MET A 53 -2.46 -12.14 12.69
N VAL A 54 -2.02 -11.72 11.51
CA VAL A 54 -1.13 -10.57 11.36
C VAL A 54 -1.99 -9.31 11.34
N VAL A 55 -1.78 -8.41 12.29
CA VAL A 55 -2.34 -7.05 12.19
C VAL A 55 -1.45 -6.29 11.23
N PRO A 56 -1.96 -5.85 10.05
CA PRO A 56 -1.13 -5.14 9.10
C PRO A 56 -0.55 -3.88 9.76
N THR A 57 0.77 -3.79 9.85
CA THR A 57 1.51 -2.58 10.24
C THR A 57 1.34 -1.51 9.18
N CYS A 58 1.32 -1.92 7.92
CA CYS A 58 1.10 -1.06 6.77
C CYS A 58 -0.40 -0.87 6.51
N LYS A 59 -0.90 0.35 6.66
CA LYS A 59 -2.30 0.70 6.35
C LYS A 59 -2.44 1.37 5.00
N THR A 60 -1.44 2.14 4.59
CA THR A 60 -1.42 2.93 3.36
C THR A 60 -0.40 2.38 2.37
N LEU A 61 -0.53 2.81 1.11
CA LEU A 61 0.46 2.47 0.08
C LEU A 61 1.84 3.06 0.41
N GLU A 62 1.88 4.24 1.00
CA GLU A 62 3.13 4.88 1.41
C GLU A 62 3.86 4.05 2.48
N ASP A 63 3.13 3.54 3.48
CA ASP A 63 3.69 2.66 4.51
C ASP A 63 4.29 1.40 3.88
N LEU A 64 3.53 0.76 2.98
CA LEU A 64 4.00 -0.42 2.25
C LEU A 64 5.28 -0.14 1.45
N LEU A 65 5.33 0.97 0.72
CA LEU A 65 6.49 1.30 -0.11
C LEU A 65 7.72 1.62 0.75
N LYS A 66 7.56 2.30 1.88
CA LYS A 66 8.64 2.57 2.83
C LYS A 66 9.24 1.26 3.35
N GLU A 67 8.40 0.33 3.79
CA GLU A 67 8.84 -0.97 4.31
C GLU A 67 9.48 -1.82 3.20
N TYR A 68 8.87 -1.87 2.02
CA TYR A 68 9.39 -2.59 0.86
C TYR A 68 10.78 -2.08 0.45
N VAL A 69 10.98 -0.77 0.39
CA VAL A 69 12.29 -0.17 0.09
C VAL A 69 13.31 -0.42 1.19
N ALA A 70 12.91 -0.34 2.45
CA ALA A 70 13.80 -0.57 3.58
C ALA A 70 14.33 -2.00 3.61
N LEU A 71 13.48 -3.00 3.35
CA LEU A 71 13.85 -4.42 3.41
C LEU A 71 14.55 -4.91 2.14
N TYR A 72 14.08 -4.51 0.96
CA TYR A 72 14.59 -5.01 -0.31
C TYR A 72 15.48 -4.01 -1.03
N GLY A 73 15.11 -2.72 -1.03
CA GLY A 73 15.80 -1.73 -1.83
C GLY A 73 17.27 -1.56 -1.49
N LYS A 74 17.58 -1.47 -0.19
CA LYS A 74 18.96 -1.27 0.27
C LYS A 74 19.85 -2.51 0.09
N ASN A 75 19.28 -3.69 0.17
CA ASN A 75 20.03 -4.95 0.22
C ASN A 75 20.15 -5.67 -1.12
N THR A 76 19.20 -5.45 -2.04
CA THR A 76 19.12 -6.23 -3.28
C THR A 76 19.25 -5.40 -4.56
N TRP A 77 19.03 -4.07 -4.50
CA TRP A 77 19.06 -3.25 -5.70
C TRP A 77 20.44 -2.61 -5.91
N SER A 78 20.81 -2.42 -7.17
CA SER A 78 21.96 -1.57 -7.48
C SER A 78 21.70 -0.13 -7.06
N ILE A 79 22.76 0.64 -6.82
CA ILE A 79 22.67 2.07 -6.42
C ILE A 79 21.81 2.86 -7.41
N SER A 80 22.01 2.62 -8.71
CA SER A 80 21.25 3.28 -9.76
C SER A 80 19.77 2.90 -9.77
N MET A 81 19.46 1.61 -9.56
CA MET A 81 18.08 1.14 -9.44
C MET A 81 17.40 1.73 -8.20
N TYR A 82 18.09 1.72 -7.06
CA TYR A 82 17.59 2.30 -5.81
C TYR A 82 17.22 3.77 -6.01
N SER A 83 18.17 4.60 -6.45
CA SER A 83 17.91 6.05 -6.59
C SER A 83 16.82 6.36 -7.63
N SER A 84 16.76 5.59 -8.73
CA SER A 84 15.71 5.76 -9.73
C SER A 84 14.33 5.32 -9.23
N THR A 85 14.25 4.27 -8.42
CA THR A 85 12.98 3.79 -7.85
C THR A 85 12.46 4.74 -6.78
N ILE A 86 13.33 5.25 -5.90
CA ILE A 86 12.97 6.29 -4.93
C ILE A 86 12.41 7.53 -5.63
N ALA A 87 13.09 8.00 -6.68
CA ALA A 87 12.61 9.15 -7.43
C ALA A 87 11.21 8.92 -8.07
N LEU A 88 10.90 7.69 -8.51
CA LEU A 88 9.56 7.36 -9.01
C LEU A 88 8.52 7.36 -7.88
N ILE A 89 8.87 6.82 -6.73
CA ILE A 89 7.97 6.77 -5.56
C ILE A 89 7.66 8.18 -5.09
N GLU A 90 8.68 9.00 -4.84
CA GLU A 90 8.53 10.35 -4.29
C GLU A 90 7.85 11.33 -5.25
N ASN A 91 8.17 11.28 -6.55
CA ASN A 91 7.64 12.25 -7.50
C ASN A 91 6.28 11.85 -8.09
N TYR A 92 5.95 10.56 -8.16
CA TYR A 92 4.78 10.12 -8.90
C TYR A 92 3.83 9.23 -8.10
N ILE A 93 4.29 8.41 -7.14
CA ILE A 93 3.39 7.49 -6.44
C ILE A 93 2.84 8.13 -5.17
N THR A 94 3.73 8.55 -4.26
CA THR A 94 3.33 9.11 -2.96
C THR A 94 2.39 10.31 -3.07
N PRO A 95 2.64 11.32 -3.96
CA PRO A 95 1.77 12.49 -4.04
C PRO A 95 0.36 12.20 -4.56
N PHE A 96 0.16 11.13 -5.32
CA PHE A 96 -1.13 10.83 -5.98
C PHE A 96 -1.95 9.77 -5.25
N ILE A 97 -1.31 8.67 -4.86
CA ILE A 97 -2.00 7.51 -4.29
C ILE A 97 -1.36 6.98 -3.00
N GLY A 98 -0.29 7.63 -2.50
CA GLY A 98 0.44 7.19 -1.30
C GLY A 98 -0.43 7.08 -0.04
N SER A 99 -1.34 8.03 0.17
CA SER A 99 -2.24 8.07 1.32
C SER A 99 -3.42 7.09 1.24
N MET A 100 -3.61 6.43 0.10
CA MET A 100 -4.70 5.46 -0.06
C MET A 100 -4.47 4.22 0.79
N LYS A 101 -5.54 3.70 1.39
CA LYS A 101 -5.49 2.42 2.09
C LYS A 101 -5.26 1.28 1.10
N LEU A 102 -4.48 0.29 1.50
CA LEU A 102 -4.21 -0.89 0.67
C LEU A 102 -5.49 -1.62 0.24
N SER A 103 -6.51 -1.65 1.11
CA SER A 103 -7.83 -2.23 0.81
C SER A 103 -8.59 -1.53 -0.32
N ASP A 104 -8.32 -0.25 -0.54
CA ASP A 104 -9.06 0.59 -1.48
C ASP A 104 -8.39 0.62 -2.87
N ILE A 105 -7.18 0.07 -2.98
CA ILE A 105 -6.42 0.00 -4.23
C ILE A 105 -6.91 -1.19 -5.06
N THR A 106 -7.65 -0.89 -6.11
CA THR A 106 -8.14 -1.87 -7.09
C THR A 106 -7.47 -1.67 -8.45
N ALA A 107 -7.57 -2.64 -9.35
CA ALA A 107 -7.06 -2.50 -10.72
C ALA A 107 -7.64 -1.25 -11.40
N ARG A 108 -8.95 -1.00 -11.26
CA ARG A 108 -9.61 0.20 -11.80
C ARG A 108 -9.04 1.51 -11.26
N VAL A 109 -8.65 1.55 -9.98
CA VAL A 109 -7.98 2.72 -9.37
C VAL A 109 -6.61 2.94 -10.00
N LEU A 110 -5.85 1.86 -10.21
CA LEU A 110 -4.54 1.93 -10.85
C LEU A 110 -4.63 2.37 -12.30
N GLU A 111 -5.59 1.86 -13.08
CA GLU A 111 -5.82 2.30 -14.47
C GLU A 111 -6.10 3.80 -14.54
N LYS A 112 -7.01 4.31 -13.70
CA LYS A 112 -7.30 5.75 -13.61
C LYS A 112 -6.05 6.56 -13.24
N TYR A 113 -5.28 6.08 -12.30
CA TYR A 113 -4.01 6.69 -11.90
C TYR A 113 -3.01 6.72 -13.06
N TYR A 114 -2.85 5.65 -13.83
CA TYR A 114 -1.95 5.62 -14.99
C TYR A 114 -2.38 6.61 -16.08
N MET A 115 -3.69 6.73 -16.33
CA MET A 115 -4.22 7.74 -17.26
C MET A 115 -3.93 9.17 -16.77
N GLN A 116 -4.10 9.42 -15.47
CA GLN A 116 -3.77 10.72 -14.86
C GLN A 116 -2.27 11.03 -14.98
N LEU A 117 -1.39 10.06 -14.77
CA LEU A 117 0.06 10.26 -14.92
C LEU A 117 0.45 10.72 -16.33
N MET A 118 -0.20 10.22 -17.37
CA MET A 118 0.12 10.61 -18.76
C MET A 118 -0.18 12.09 -19.05
N THR A 119 -1.04 12.71 -18.25
CA THR A 119 -1.35 14.16 -18.32
C THR A 119 -0.57 14.99 -17.30
N THR A 120 0.25 14.32 -16.46
CA THR A 120 1.05 14.98 -15.41
C THR A 120 2.37 15.50 -15.99
N PRO A 121 2.80 16.72 -15.64
CA PRO A 121 4.11 17.23 -16.01
C PRO A 121 5.25 16.32 -15.53
N ALA A 122 6.25 16.12 -16.37
CA ALA A 122 7.41 15.31 -15.99
C ALA A 122 8.24 16.00 -14.92
N ALA A 123 8.49 15.35 -13.78
CA ALA A 123 9.41 15.83 -12.76
C ALA A 123 10.84 15.83 -13.34
N ARG A 124 11.49 16.99 -13.31
CA ARG A 124 12.84 17.18 -13.86
C ARG A 124 13.82 17.54 -12.75
N LYS A 125 14.94 16.82 -12.71
CA LYS A 125 16.13 17.39 -12.09
C LYS A 125 16.75 18.37 -13.09
N ALA A 126 17.13 19.55 -12.64
CA ALA A 126 17.83 20.55 -13.42
C ALA A 126 19.28 20.12 -13.69
N THR A 127 19.48 19.05 -14.45
CA THR A 127 20.78 18.57 -14.89
C THR A 127 20.88 18.78 -16.40
N ASP A 128 21.87 19.61 -16.80
CA ASP A 128 22.34 19.87 -18.16
C ASP A 128 21.30 20.20 -19.24
N LYS A 129 21.14 21.52 -19.40
CA LYS A 129 20.30 22.15 -20.42
C LYS A 129 20.68 21.81 -21.87
N LYS A 130 21.84 21.19 -22.12
CA LYS A 130 22.42 21.04 -23.47
C LYS A 130 21.91 19.83 -24.27
N TYR A 131 21.42 18.77 -23.61
CA TYR A 131 21.04 17.49 -24.29
C TYR A 131 19.66 16.94 -23.97
N ALA A 132 18.91 17.58 -23.08
CA ALA A 132 17.58 17.07 -22.71
C ALA A 132 16.52 17.50 -23.72
N LYS A 133 16.07 16.61 -24.60
CA LYS A 133 14.79 16.77 -25.30
C LYS A 133 13.71 17.06 -24.26
N LYS A 134 13.11 18.25 -24.37
CA LYS A 134 12.10 18.75 -23.45
C LYS A 134 10.85 17.86 -23.56
N ARG A 135 10.65 16.97 -22.61
CA ARG A 135 9.40 16.19 -22.48
C ARG A 135 8.53 16.91 -21.47
N ASP A 136 7.39 17.36 -21.92
CA ASP A 136 6.51 18.17 -21.07
C ASP A 136 5.70 17.29 -20.10
N TYR A 137 5.38 16.05 -20.49
CA TYR A 137 4.57 15.12 -19.70
C TYR A 137 5.27 13.79 -19.43
N VAL A 138 4.73 13.05 -18.46
CA VAL A 138 5.17 11.67 -18.13
C VAL A 138 4.95 10.77 -19.36
N THR A 139 5.98 10.01 -19.73
CA THR A 139 5.91 9.10 -20.89
C THR A 139 5.33 7.74 -20.51
N ALA A 140 4.76 7.03 -21.47
CA ALA A 140 4.30 5.64 -21.28
C ALA A 140 5.40 4.71 -20.72
N GLY A 141 6.66 4.93 -21.13
CA GLY A 141 7.81 4.20 -20.56
C GLY A 141 8.02 4.46 -19.06
N THR A 142 7.77 5.70 -18.60
CA THR A 142 7.81 6.04 -17.16
C THR A 142 6.64 5.41 -16.43
N VAL A 143 5.43 5.45 -16.99
CA VAL A 143 4.24 4.79 -16.42
C VAL A 143 4.48 3.28 -16.28
N LYS A 144 5.06 2.63 -17.30
CA LYS A 144 5.42 1.21 -17.22
C LYS A 144 6.41 0.91 -16.08
N ARG A 145 7.40 1.78 -15.85
CA ARG A 145 8.33 1.62 -14.74
C ARG A 145 7.63 1.77 -13.38
N ILE A 146 6.72 2.74 -13.24
CA ILE A 146 5.89 2.93 -12.05
C ILE A 146 5.01 1.70 -11.82
N HIS A 147 4.35 1.20 -12.86
CA HIS A 147 3.59 -0.05 -12.80
C HIS A 147 4.42 -1.22 -12.29
N ASN A 148 5.64 -1.40 -12.79
CA ASN A 148 6.52 -2.48 -12.35
C ASN A 148 6.90 -2.36 -10.86
N VAL A 149 7.17 -1.14 -10.37
CA VAL A 149 7.44 -0.87 -8.94
C VAL A 149 6.23 -1.25 -8.10
N LEU A 150 5.04 -0.78 -8.46
CA LEU A 150 3.80 -1.09 -7.75
C LEU A 150 3.49 -2.59 -7.79
N ARG A 151 3.63 -3.23 -8.95
CA ARG A 151 3.42 -4.67 -9.11
C ARG A 151 4.32 -5.49 -8.20
N SER A 152 5.60 -5.13 -8.11
CA SER A 152 6.56 -5.81 -7.23
C SER A 152 6.25 -5.57 -5.76
N ALA A 153 5.93 -4.34 -5.35
CA ALA A 153 5.56 -4.01 -3.98
C ALA A 153 4.26 -4.73 -3.55
N PHE A 154 3.22 -4.74 -4.40
CA PHE A 154 1.98 -5.47 -4.11
C PHE A 154 2.18 -6.99 -4.10
N HIS A 155 3.07 -7.53 -4.94
CA HIS A 155 3.40 -8.95 -4.86
C HIS A 155 4.02 -9.30 -3.50
N GLN A 156 4.87 -8.43 -2.99
CA GLN A 156 5.44 -8.60 -1.67
C GLN A 156 4.39 -8.40 -0.56
N ALA A 157 3.47 -7.43 -0.72
CA ALA A 157 2.37 -7.24 0.21
C ALA A 157 1.46 -8.48 0.33
N VAL A 158 1.24 -9.20 -0.77
CA VAL A 158 0.53 -10.49 -0.75
C VAL A 158 1.31 -11.55 0.01
N LYS A 159 2.64 -11.63 -0.17
CA LYS A 159 3.49 -12.55 0.60
C LYS A 159 3.53 -12.22 2.09
N TRP A 160 3.41 -10.95 2.45
CA TRP A 160 3.31 -10.47 3.84
C TRP A 160 1.88 -10.55 4.41
N GLU A 161 0.94 -11.12 3.66
CA GLU A 161 -0.47 -11.24 4.05
C GLU A 161 -1.18 -9.89 4.32
N LEU A 162 -0.62 -8.79 3.82
CA LEU A 162 -1.21 -7.46 3.91
C LEU A 162 -2.36 -7.25 2.91
N MET A 163 -2.36 -8.03 1.83
CA MET A 163 -3.36 -8.01 0.74
C MET A 163 -3.68 -9.44 0.30
N GLU A 164 -4.94 -9.69 -0.07
CA GLU A 164 -5.35 -11.00 -0.59
C GLU A 164 -4.86 -11.26 -2.02
N LYS A 165 -4.79 -10.23 -2.83
CA LYS A 165 -4.39 -10.30 -4.24
C LYS A 165 -3.68 -9.04 -4.68
N ASN A 166 -2.84 -9.18 -5.71
CA ASN A 166 -2.12 -8.05 -6.29
C ASN A 166 -2.99 -7.36 -7.36
N PRO A 167 -3.44 -6.10 -7.14
CA PRO A 167 -4.30 -5.40 -8.09
C PRO A 167 -3.59 -5.00 -9.39
N ALA A 168 -2.25 -4.88 -9.37
CA ALA A 168 -1.48 -4.50 -10.54
C ALA A 168 -1.27 -5.63 -11.57
N ILE A 169 -1.76 -6.85 -11.31
CA ILE A 169 -1.71 -7.93 -12.31
C ILE A 169 -2.74 -7.69 -13.42
N TYR A 170 -3.84 -7.02 -13.09
CA TYR A 170 -4.99 -6.81 -13.98
C TYR A 170 -5.15 -5.34 -14.42
N ALA A 171 -4.17 -4.47 -14.11
CA ALA A 171 -4.17 -3.04 -14.46
C ALA A 171 -3.20 -2.73 -15.60
#